data_617f84e48ee69cde199ad84643bab74e
#
_entry.id   617f84e48ee69cde199ad84643bab74e
#
_cell.length_a   1.000
_cell.length_b   1.000
_cell.length_c   1.000
_cell.angle_alpha   90.00
_cell.angle_beta   90.00
_cell.angle_gamma   90.00
#
_symmetry.space_group_name_H-M   'P 1'
#
loop_
_entity.id
_entity.type
_entity.pdbx_description
1 polymer ?
#
loop_
_entity_poly.entity_id
_entity_poly.type
_entity_poly.pdbx_seq_one_letter_code
_entity_poly.pdbx_strand_id
1 'polypeptide(L)'
;NLPIIEVVKGGDVEKEAFTDCATGIMVNSGILNDLSVEDAKKKIVEWLEQNGKGHPKVNYKLRDWVFSRQRYWGEPIPMVYCEKCGWVPLPESELPLRLPECESFEQTDDGQSPLAKMTDWVNTTCPHCGGPAKRETDTMPQWAGSSWYYLRYCDPHNNDCLASKEALDYWTPVNW
;
A
#
# COMPACT_ATOMS: atom_id res chain seq x y z
N ASN A 1 -41.95 -7.75 1.51
CA ASN A 1 -41.79 -6.33 1.88
C ASN A 1 -41.09 -6.26 3.23
N LEU A 2 -39.95 -5.56 3.28
CA LEU A 2 -39.26 -5.22 4.52
C LEU A 2 -39.78 -3.85 5.01
N PRO A 3 -39.95 -3.65 6.34
CA PRO A 3 -40.34 -2.36 6.87
C PRO A 3 -39.19 -1.36 6.68
N ILE A 4 -39.56 -0.12 6.34
CA ILE A 4 -38.63 1.03 6.36
C ILE A 4 -38.77 1.67 7.74
N ILE A 5 -37.67 1.79 8.46
CA ILE A 5 -37.64 2.35 9.80
C ILE A 5 -36.74 3.58 9.79
N GLU A 6 -37.29 4.72 10.19
CA GLU A 6 -36.51 5.93 10.40
C GLU A 6 -35.59 5.74 11.60
N VAL A 7 -34.29 5.94 11.40
CA VAL A 7 -33.25 5.85 12.46
C VAL A 7 -32.55 7.19 12.69
N VAL A 8 -32.66 8.12 11.76
CA VAL A 8 -32.18 9.49 11.88
C VAL A 8 -33.33 10.44 11.54
N LYS A 9 -33.77 11.24 12.49
CA LYS A 9 -34.79 12.23 12.30
C LYS A 9 -34.23 13.45 11.59
N GLY A 10 -34.76 13.78 10.43
CA GLY A 10 -34.29 14.93 9.65
C GLY A 10 -34.83 14.98 8.22
N GLY A 11 -35.45 13.92 7.74
CA GLY A 11 -36.03 13.80 6.41
C GLY A 11 -37.39 13.08 6.42
N ASP A 12 -37.89 12.76 5.24
CA ASP A 12 -39.12 11.99 5.03
C ASP A 12 -38.76 10.66 4.34
N VAL A 13 -38.51 9.62 5.15
CA VAL A 13 -38.07 8.31 4.68
C VAL A 13 -39.12 7.56 3.83
N GLU A 14 -40.37 8.04 3.79
CA GLU A 14 -41.40 7.48 2.91
C GLU A 14 -41.22 7.98 1.46
N LYS A 15 -40.57 9.14 1.27
CA LYS A 15 -40.35 9.72 -0.05
C LYS A 15 -38.99 9.40 -0.61
N GLU A 16 -37.94 9.53 0.22
CA GLU A 16 -36.56 9.32 -0.21
C GLU A 16 -35.66 8.93 0.97
N ALA A 17 -34.51 8.35 0.67
CA ALA A 17 -33.49 8.04 1.68
C ALA A 17 -32.88 9.33 2.26
N PHE A 18 -32.79 9.43 3.58
CA PHE A 18 -32.06 10.51 4.24
C PHE A 18 -30.55 10.29 4.11
N THR A 19 -29.88 11.09 3.28
CA THR A 19 -28.47 10.93 2.91
C THR A 19 -27.52 11.85 3.66
N ASP A 20 -28.03 12.79 4.47
CA ASP A 20 -27.17 13.64 5.30
C ASP A 20 -26.58 12.83 6.46
N CYS A 21 -25.24 12.68 6.45
CA CYS A 21 -24.51 11.95 7.48
C CYS A 21 -23.94 12.84 8.59
N ALA A 22 -24.25 14.13 8.58
CA ALA A 22 -23.69 15.12 9.51
C ALA A 22 -24.74 15.66 10.49
N THR A 23 -25.99 15.80 10.04
CA THR A 23 -27.08 16.37 10.86
C THR A 23 -28.10 15.32 11.25
N GLY A 24 -29.06 15.72 12.07
CA GLY A 24 -30.14 14.87 12.54
C GLY A 24 -29.91 14.29 13.94
N ILE A 25 -30.98 13.75 14.47
CA ILE A 25 -31.03 13.14 15.81
C ILE A 25 -31.42 11.68 15.66
N MET A 26 -30.72 10.81 16.38
CA MET A 26 -30.99 9.38 16.36
C MET A 26 -32.31 9.05 17.01
N VAL A 27 -33.09 8.19 16.31
CA VAL A 27 -34.37 7.67 16.80
C VAL A 27 -34.45 6.18 16.50
N ASN A 28 -35.28 5.44 17.18
CA ASN A 28 -35.46 3.97 17.01
C ASN A 28 -34.13 3.18 17.02
N SER A 29 -33.13 3.69 17.72
CA SER A 29 -31.74 3.18 17.70
C SER A 29 -31.20 2.75 19.11
N GLY A 30 -32.09 2.47 20.04
CA GLY A 30 -31.75 1.94 21.36
C GLY A 30 -30.83 2.87 22.15
N ILE A 31 -29.63 2.41 22.45
CA ILE A 31 -28.62 3.18 23.26
C ILE A 31 -28.17 4.49 22.59
N LEU A 32 -28.49 4.69 21.31
CA LEU A 32 -28.10 5.86 20.53
C LEU A 32 -29.21 6.90 20.45
N ASN A 33 -30.41 6.62 20.91
CA ASN A 33 -31.53 7.55 20.83
C ASN A 33 -31.20 8.90 21.45
N ASP A 34 -31.75 9.95 20.87
CA ASP A 34 -31.64 11.35 21.27
C ASP A 34 -30.21 11.94 21.14
N LEU A 35 -29.26 11.19 20.59
CA LEU A 35 -27.94 11.69 20.29
C LEU A 35 -27.87 12.33 18.88
N SER A 36 -26.98 13.30 18.73
CA SER A 36 -26.57 13.75 17.40
C SER A 36 -25.93 12.59 16.63
N VAL A 37 -25.95 12.64 15.30
CA VAL A 37 -25.29 11.63 14.46
C VAL A 37 -23.79 11.54 14.80
N GLU A 38 -23.13 12.66 15.10
CA GLU A 38 -21.72 12.68 15.48
C GLU A 38 -21.46 11.96 16.82
N ASP A 39 -22.26 12.26 17.83
CA ASP A 39 -22.12 11.64 19.16
C ASP A 39 -22.52 10.15 19.11
N ALA A 40 -23.50 9.79 18.30
CA ALA A 40 -23.90 8.41 18.10
C ALA A 40 -22.78 7.58 17.46
N LYS A 41 -22.06 8.12 16.49
CA LYS A 41 -20.89 7.47 15.89
C LYS A 41 -19.80 7.19 16.93
N LYS A 42 -19.52 8.12 17.81
CA LYS A 42 -18.55 7.93 18.91
C LYS A 42 -19.02 6.86 19.87
N LYS A 43 -20.25 6.99 20.36
CA LYS A 43 -20.83 6.07 21.34
C LYS A 43 -20.95 4.62 20.84
N ILE A 44 -21.33 4.41 19.56
CA ILE A 44 -21.40 3.03 19.04
C ILE A 44 -20.04 2.38 18.93
N VAL A 45 -19.00 3.13 18.58
CA VAL A 45 -17.63 2.62 18.53
C VAL A 45 -17.14 2.24 19.92
N GLU A 46 -17.35 3.09 20.92
CA GLU A 46 -17.03 2.80 22.32
C GLU A 46 -17.76 1.54 22.82
N TRP A 47 -19.05 1.40 22.49
CA TRP A 47 -19.82 0.22 22.84
C TRP A 47 -19.28 -1.05 22.18
N LEU A 48 -18.88 -0.98 20.90
CA LEU A 48 -18.28 -2.11 20.17
C LEU A 48 -16.95 -2.54 20.78
N GLU A 49 -16.12 -1.60 21.20
CA GLU A 49 -14.84 -1.89 21.87
C GLU A 49 -15.07 -2.54 23.24
N GLN A 50 -15.95 -1.98 24.07
CA GLN A 50 -16.27 -2.52 25.39
C GLN A 50 -16.85 -3.93 25.34
N ASN A 51 -17.54 -4.28 24.27
CA ASN A 51 -18.12 -5.62 24.06
C ASN A 51 -17.23 -6.56 23.23
N GLY A 52 -16.01 -6.15 22.87
CA GLY A 52 -15.08 -6.95 22.07
C GLY A 52 -15.58 -7.30 20.66
N LYS A 53 -16.47 -6.46 20.10
CA LYS A 53 -17.11 -6.68 18.79
C LYS A 53 -16.51 -5.86 17.65
N GLY A 54 -15.66 -4.89 17.96
CA GLY A 54 -15.03 -4.04 16.96
C GLY A 54 -14.10 -3.00 17.58
N HIS A 55 -13.40 -2.27 16.74
CA HIS A 55 -12.52 -1.16 17.13
C HIS A 55 -12.56 -0.08 16.04
N PRO A 56 -12.22 1.16 16.36
CA PRO A 56 -12.14 2.23 15.38
C PRO A 56 -11.03 1.94 14.36
N LYS A 57 -11.29 2.22 13.10
CA LYS A 57 -10.31 2.11 12.03
C LYS A 57 -10.33 3.36 11.17
N VAL A 58 -9.16 3.95 10.98
CA VAL A 58 -8.97 5.06 10.03
C VAL A 58 -8.70 4.48 8.65
N ASN A 59 -9.54 4.83 7.68
CA ASN A 59 -9.33 4.53 6.27
C ASN A 59 -9.08 5.82 5.52
N TYR A 60 -8.02 5.85 4.71
CA TYR A 60 -7.74 6.97 3.84
C TYR A 60 -8.49 6.83 2.53
N LYS A 61 -8.91 7.95 1.93
CA LYS A 61 -9.60 7.96 0.63
C LYS A 61 -8.68 7.63 -0.55
N LEU A 62 -7.37 7.66 -0.33
CA LEU A 62 -6.38 7.26 -1.32
C LEU A 62 -6.42 5.73 -1.50
N ARG A 63 -6.39 5.29 -2.74
CA ARG A 63 -6.22 3.87 -3.04
C ARG A 63 -4.77 3.48 -2.81
N ASP A 64 -4.58 2.26 -2.31
CA ASP A 64 -3.24 1.68 -2.23
C ASP A 64 -2.62 1.61 -3.64
N TRP A 65 -1.36 1.96 -3.71
CA TRP A 65 -0.61 1.79 -4.93
C TRP A 65 -0.18 0.34 -5.08
N VAL A 66 -0.75 -0.36 -6.06
CA VAL A 66 -0.28 -1.70 -6.45
C VAL A 66 0.97 -1.52 -7.29
N PHE A 67 2.14 -1.63 -6.66
CA PHE A 67 3.43 -1.40 -7.30
C PHE A 67 4.02 -2.65 -7.98
N SER A 68 3.57 -3.83 -7.64
CA SER A 68 4.05 -5.10 -8.20
C SER A 68 3.51 -5.32 -9.62
N ARG A 69 4.37 -5.60 -10.58
CA ARG A 69 4.05 -5.81 -12.00
C ARG A 69 4.71 -7.07 -12.54
N GLN A 70 3.96 -7.89 -13.24
CA GLN A 70 4.42 -9.08 -13.95
C GLN A 70 5.01 -8.68 -15.30
N ARG A 71 6.08 -7.88 -15.28
CA ARG A 71 6.77 -7.35 -16.45
C ARG A 71 8.27 -7.38 -16.24
N TYR A 72 9.02 -7.60 -17.33
CA TYR A 72 10.48 -7.49 -17.28
C TYR A 72 10.93 -6.04 -17.02
N TRP A 73 10.39 -5.10 -17.80
CA TRP A 73 10.75 -3.68 -17.68
C TRP A 73 10.16 -3.05 -16.44
N GLY A 74 11.04 -2.63 -15.57
CA GLY A 74 10.73 -1.99 -14.31
C GLY A 74 11.91 -2.10 -13.36
N GLU A 75 11.77 -1.58 -12.16
CA GLU A 75 12.79 -1.70 -11.11
C GLU A 75 12.60 -3.02 -10.37
N PRO A 76 13.65 -3.86 -10.26
CA PRO A 76 13.54 -5.12 -9.54
C PRO A 76 13.28 -4.87 -8.05
N ILE A 77 12.47 -5.73 -7.46
CA ILE A 77 12.16 -5.67 -6.03
C ILE A 77 13.25 -6.43 -5.27
N PRO A 78 14.03 -5.79 -4.39
CA PRO A 78 15.19 -6.42 -3.74
C PRO A 78 14.77 -7.32 -2.56
N MET A 79 13.96 -8.33 -2.85
CA MET A 79 13.44 -9.28 -1.90
C MET A 79 13.67 -10.71 -2.38
N VAL A 80 13.85 -11.62 -1.43
CA VAL A 80 13.89 -13.07 -1.69
C VAL A 80 12.87 -13.78 -0.80
N TYR A 81 12.24 -14.81 -1.33
CA TYR A 81 11.39 -15.70 -0.55
C TYR A 81 12.15 -16.97 -0.15
N CYS A 82 12.19 -17.24 1.13
CA CYS A 82 12.76 -18.44 1.72
C CYS A 82 11.68 -19.22 2.45
N GLU A 83 11.54 -20.51 2.22
CA GLU A 83 10.51 -21.32 2.88
C GLU A 83 10.61 -21.32 4.41
N LYS A 84 11.84 -21.16 4.95
CA LYS A 84 12.08 -21.11 6.39
C LYS A 84 11.86 -19.72 6.99
N CYS A 85 12.25 -18.65 6.27
CA CYS A 85 12.30 -17.27 6.80
C CYS A 85 11.17 -16.38 6.27
N GLY A 86 10.42 -16.83 5.26
CA GLY A 86 9.48 -16.00 4.52
C GLY A 86 10.18 -14.99 3.61
N TRP A 87 9.58 -13.83 3.43
CA TRP A 87 10.17 -12.73 2.66
C TRP A 87 11.31 -12.06 3.43
N VAL A 88 12.48 -11.99 2.79
CA VAL A 88 13.71 -11.41 3.36
C VAL A 88 14.26 -10.36 2.39
N PRO A 89 14.56 -9.13 2.85
CA PRO A 89 15.20 -8.13 2.00
C PRO A 89 16.64 -8.52 1.69
N LEU A 90 17.11 -8.14 0.49
CA LEU A 90 18.54 -8.22 0.16
C LEU A 90 19.33 -7.24 1.02
N PRO A 91 20.57 -7.58 1.42
CA PRO A 91 21.44 -6.64 2.12
C PRO A 91 21.88 -5.50 1.18
N GLU A 92 22.18 -4.34 1.75
CA GLU A 92 22.60 -3.16 0.98
C GLU A 92 23.84 -3.42 0.11
N SER A 93 24.71 -4.34 0.54
CA SER A 93 25.91 -4.74 -0.22
C SER A 93 25.61 -5.45 -1.55
N GLU A 94 24.37 -5.95 -1.75
CA GLU A 94 23.91 -6.55 -3.00
C GLU A 94 23.13 -5.58 -3.89
N LEU A 95 23.03 -4.32 -3.50
CA LEU A 95 22.39 -3.27 -4.29
C LEU A 95 23.42 -2.53 -5.16
N PRO A 96 23.03 -2.09 -6.36
CA PRO A 96 21.71 -2.23 -6.97
C PRO A 96 21.46 -3.64 -7.50
N LEU A 97 20.27 -4.20 -7.23
CA LEU A 97 19.84 -5.45 -7.86
C LEU A 97 19.60 -5.18 -9.35
N ARG A 98 20.31 -5.88 -10.22
CA ARG A 98 20.20 -5.70 -11.68
C ARG A 98 19.33 -6.80 -12.29
N LEU A 99 18.53 -6.39 -13.29
CA LEU A 99 17.81 -7.34 -14.11
C LEU A 99 18.82 -8.17 -14.94
N PRO A 100 18.57 -9.47 -15.15
CA PRO A 100 19.40 -10.29 -16.02
C PRO A 100 19.20 -9.89 -17.48
N GLU A 101 20.18 -10.12 -18.34
CA GLU A 101 20.00 -9.98 -19.78
C GLU A 101 18.97 -10.98 -20.29
N CYS A 102 18.08 -10.55 -21.18
CA CYS A 102 16.98 -11.34 -21.68
C CYS A 102 16.83 -11.21 -23.19
N GLU A 103 16.76 -12.33 -23.87
CA GLU A 103 16.57 -12.39 -25.32
C GLU A 103 15.10 -12.14 -25.74
N SER A 104 14.13 -12.44 -24.86
CA SER A 104 12.71 -12.26 -25.09
C SER A 104 12.00 -11.74 -23.84
N PHE A 105 11.09 -10.77 -24.05
CA PHE A 105 10.27 -10.15 -23.00
C PHE A 105 8.80 -10.60 -23.09
N GLU A 106 8.54 -11.69 -23.76
CA GLU A 106 7.17 -12.18 -23.94
C GLU A 106 6.58 -12.59 -22.58
N GLN A 107 5.35 -12.18 -22.38
CA GLN A 107 4.58 -12.56 -21.21
C GLN A 107 4.34 -14.06 -21.21
N THR A 108 4.24 -14.63 -20.02
CA THR A 108 3.88 -16.03 -19.87
C THR A 108 2.37 -16.20 -20.00
N ASP A 109 1.92 -17.32 -20.57
CA ASP A 109 0.49 -17.63 -20.74
C ASP A 109 -0.24 -17.78 -19.39
N ASP A 110 0.51 -18.05 -18.32
CA ASP A 110 0.02 -18.19 -16.94
C ASP A 110 -0.01 -16.86 -16.14
N GLY A 111 0.32 -15.74 -16.80
CA GLY A 111 0.32 -14.42 -16.19
C GLY A 111 1.47 -14.13 -15.23
N GLN A 112 2.48 -15.01 -15.16
CA GLN A 112 3.68 -14.75 -14.37
C GLN A 112 4.61 -13.76 -15.07
N SER A 113 5.54 -13.19 -14.31
CA SER A 113 6.59 -12.33 -14.85
C SER A 113 7.52 -13.12 -15.79
N PRO A 114 7.99 -12.53 -16.90
CA PRO A 114 9.04 -13.13 -17.73
C PRO A 114 10.29 -13.52 -16.95
N LEU A 115 10.61 -12.79 -15.88
CA LEU A 115 11.72 -13.11 -14.97
C LEU A 115 11.57 -14.48 -14.29
N ALA A 116 10.35 -14.95 -14.06
CA ALA A 116 10.11 -16.25 -13.41
C ALA A 116 10.69 -17.44 -14.18
N LYS A 117 10.88 -17.30 -15.51
CA LYS A 117 11.51 -18.32 -16.37
C LYS A 117 13.03 -18.34 -16.28
N MET A 118 13.65 -17.28 -15.74
CA MET A 118 15.10 -17.13 -15.63
C MET A 118 15.65 -17.80 -14.36
N THR A 119 15.64 -19.11 -14.34
CA THR A 119 15.94 -19.92 -13.16
C THR A 119 17.29 -19.62 -12.52
N ASP A 120 18.30 -19.27 -13.32
CA ASP A 120 19.63 -18.95 -12.84
C ASP A 120 19.67 -17.62 -12.06
N TRP A 121 18.82 -16.68 -12.45
CA TRP A 121 18.65 -15.42 -11.72
C TRP A 121 17.69 -15.56 -10.55
N VAL A 122 16.62 -16.30 -10.71
CA VAL A 122 15.56 -16.48 -9.67
C VAL A 122 16.10 -17.23 -8.46
N ASN A 123 16.83 -18.36 -8.70
CA ASN A 123 17.32 -19.19 -7.61
C ASN A 123 18.53 -18.53 -6.94
N THR A 124 18.47 -18.39 -5.62
CA THR A 124 19.50 -17.73 -4.83
C THR A 124 19.57 -18.34 -3.42
N THR A 125 20.38 -17.75 -2.58
CA THR A 125 20.48 -18.10 -1.16
C THR A 125 19.81 -17.05 -0.29
N CYS A 126 19.19 -17.49 0.77
CA CYS A 126 18.58 -16.58 1.75
C CYS A 126 19.67 -15.84 2.54
N PRO A 127 19.69 -14.51 2.53
CA PRO A 127 20.72 -13.76 3.26
C PRO A 127 20.59 -13.88 4.79
N HIS A 128 19.44 -14.32 5.29
CA HIS A 128 19.24 -14.50 6.72
C HIS A 128 19.71 -15.88 7.24
N CYS A 129 19.39 -16.98 6.52
CA CYS A 129 19.68 -18.33 7.02
C CYS A 129 20.63 -19.15 6.13
N GLY A 130 21.06 -18.62 4.98
CA GLY A 130 21.93 -19.30 4.01
C GLY A 130 21.28 -20.45 3.24
N GLY A 131 20.01 -20.74 3.48
CA GLY A 131 19.26 -21.79 2.80
C GLY A 131 18.78 -21.37 1.39
N PRO A 132 18.20 -22.31 0.62
CA PRO A 132 17.64 -22.01 -0.70
C PRO A 132 16.56 -20.92 -0.61
N ALA A 133 16.58 -20.00 -1.58
CA ALA A 133 15.60 -18.94 -1.69
C ALA A 133 15.34 -18.60 -3.17
N LYS A 134 14.27 -17.87 -3.44
CA LYS A 134 13.91 -17.39 -4.78
C LYS A 134 13.78 -15.88 -4.74
N ARG A 135 14.37 -15.18 -5.72
CA ARG A 135 14.16 -13.75 -5.91
C ARG A 135 12.72 -13.45 -6.29
N GLU A 136 12.24 -12.29 -5.84
CA GLU A 136 11.00 -11.73 -6.36
C GLU A 136 11.14 -11.51 -7.88
N THR A 137 10.14 -11.92 -8.63
CA THR A 137 10.14 -11.85 -10.10
C THR A 137 9.27 -10.73 -10.64
N ASP A 138 8.45 -10.10 -9.81
CA ASP A 138 7.74 -8.90 -10.17
C ASP A 138 8.68 -7.69 -10.16
N THR A 139 8.34 -6.67 -10.93
CA THR A 139 9.07 -5.41 -10.98
C THR A 139 8.19 -4.26 -10.56
N MET A 140 8.79 -3.19 -10.05
CA MET A 140 8.09 -1.93 -9.81
C MET A 140 7.96 -1.14 -11.11
N PRO A 141 6.88 -0.33 -11.30
CA PRO A 141 6.76 0.57 -12.44
C PRO A 141 7.94 1.55 -12.50
N GLN A 142 8.29 2.01 -13.69
CA GLN A 142 9.40 2.97 -13.92
C GLN A 142 9.34 4.20 -13.02
N TRP A 143 8.16 4.70 -12.73
CA TRP A 143 7.99 5.87 -11.84
C TRP A 143 8.26 5.58 -10.37
N ALA A 144 8.45 4.33 -9.96
CA ALA A 144 8.97 4.03 -8.63
C ALA A 144 10.34 4.71 -8.42
N GLY A 145 11.22 4.66 -9.42
CA GLY A 145 12.50 5.37 -9.41
C GLY A 145 12.38 6.80 -9.94
N SER A 146 11.70 7.00 -11.07
CA SER A 146 11.64 8.32 -11.70
C SER A 146 10.90 9.37 -10.87
N SER A 147 10.07 9.00 -9.91
CA SER A 147 9.46 9.95 -8.98
C SER A 147 10.46 10.63 -8.03
N TRP A 148 11.67 10.08 -7.88
CA TRP A 148 12.73 10.62 -7.01
C TRP A 148 13.78 11.47 -7.75
N TYR A 149 13.62 11.71 -9.06
CA TYR A 149 14.60 12.38 -9.92
C TYR A 149 15.04 13.76 -9.38
N TYR A 150 14.11 14.51 -8.83
CA TYR A 150 14.38 15.87 -8.34
C TYR A 150 15.33 15.87 -7.14
N LEU A 151 15.31 14.83 -6.30
CA LEU A 151 16.30 14.69 -5.22
C LEU A 151 17.68 14.40 -5.78
N ARG A 152 17.77 13.61 -6.85
CA ARG A 152 19.04 13.30 -7.53
C ARG A 152 19.68 14.54 -8.15
N TYR A 153 18.88 15.50 -8.59
CA TYR A 153 19.40 16.76 -9.11
C TYR A 153 20.13 17.60 -8.05
N CYS A 154 19.85 17.40 -6.77
CA CYS A 154 20.56 18.09 -5.70
C CYS A 154 22.05 17.66 -5.62
N ASP A 155 22.37 16.41 -6.03
CA ASP A 155 23.71 15.84 -5.91
C ASP A 155 23.97 14.82 -7.05
N PRO A 156 24.04 15.29 -8.33
CA PRO A 156 24.00 14.42 -9.50
C PRO A 156 25.25 13.54 -9.68
N HIS A 157 26.36 13.89 -9.06
CA HIS A 157 27.64 13.19 -9.18
C HIS A 157 27.95 12.27 -8.01
N ASN A 158 27.05 12.15 -7.04
CA ASN A 158 27.23 11.27 -5.91
C ASN A 158 27.09 9.80 -6.34
N ASN A 159 28.12 8.99 -6.10
CA ASN A 159 28.12 7.57 -6.46
C ASN A 159 27.76 6.67 -5.28
N ASP A 160 27.71 7.20 -4.06
CA ASP A 160 27.52 6.43 -2.83
C ASP A 160 26.05 6.38 -2.40
N CYS A 161 25.28 7.46 -2.68
CA CYS A 161 23.86 7.54 -2.33
C CYS A 161 23.09 8.41 -3.33
N LEU A 162 21.76 8.45 -3.19
CA LEU A 162 20.87 9.24 -4.06
C LEU A 162 21.24 10.74 -4.05
N ALA A 163 21.46 11.30 -2.87
CA ALA A 163 22.01 12.61 -2.62
C ALA A 163 22.51 12.67 -1.18
N SER A 164 23.57 13.44 -0.92
CA SER A 164 24.07 13.65 0.44
C SER A 164 23.06 14.42 1.29
N LYS A 165 23.13 14.21 2.60
CA LYS A 165 22.24 14.92 3.53
C LYS A 165 22.43 16.43 3.44
N GLU A 166 23.66 16.88 3.31
CA GLU A 166 24.01 18.29 3.21
C GLU A 166 23.39 18.94 1.96
N ALA A 167 23.45 18.26 0.81
CA ALA A 167 22.82 18.73 -0.41
C ALA A 167 21.29 18.79 -0.30
N LEU A 168 20.69 17.76 0.31
CA LEU A 168 19.25 17.74 0.55
C LEU A 168 18.81 18.83 1.52
N ASP A 169 19.51 19.03 2.64
CA ASP A 169 19.19 20.07 3.62
C ASP A 169 19.29 21.48 3.02
N TYR A 170 20.17 21.69 2.02
CA TYR A 170 20.33 22.96 1.34
C TYR A 170 19.25 23.23 0.28
N TRP A 171 18.92 22.23 -0.55
CA TRP A 171 18.04 22.37 -1.71
C TRP A 171 16.56 22.06 -1.45
N THR A 172 16.23 21.49 -0.28
CA THR A 172 14.85 21.16 0.07
C THR A 172 14.36 22.00 1.26
N PRO A 173 13.05 22.28 1.36
CA PRO A 173 11.99 21.93 0.40
C PRO A 173 12.14 22.67 -0.91
N VAL A 174 11.68 22.06 -2.00
CA VAL A 174 11.70 22.68 -3.32
C VAL A 174 10.78 23.90 -3.31
N ASN A 175 11.32 25.05 -3.66
CA ASN A 175 10.57 26.29 -3.79
C ASN A 175 10.20 26.51 -5.26
N TRP A 176 8.99 27.01 -5.48
CA TRP A 176 8.47 27.35 -6.81
C TRP A 176 8.83 28.77 -7.18
#